data_0944656ad7c96247d898f1cf97c91de4
#
_entry.id   0944656ad7c96247d898f1cf97c91de4
#
_cell.length_a   1.000
_cell.length_b   1.000
_cell.length_c   1.000
_cell.angle_alpha   90.00
_cell.angle_beta   90.00
_cell.angle_gamma   90.00
#
_symmetry.space_group_name_H-M   'P 1'
#
loop_
_entity.id
_entity.type
_entity.pdbx_description
1 polymer ?
#
loop_
_entity_poly.entity_id
_entity_poly.type
_entity_poly.pdbx_seq_one_letter_code
_entity_poly.pdbx_strand_id
1 'polypeptide(L)'
;MVLDFFLVGVFQIGLAGAAFATVTSECIGGLFPILYFARKNSSLLKLGRTHFNGKIFLRACGNGSSELMTNLSSSIVNSLYNIQLMNLAGENGVAAFGTIMYVNFIFIAIFLGYSIGSAPLVSYHYGAGNHDELKNLFGKSLRLIGIWGLMLFILAQLIARPLAAIFVGYDADLFSMTQNGFRIYCIAY
;
A
#
# COMPACT_ATOMS: atom_id res chain seq x y z
N MET A 1 8.77 10.79 6.14
CA MET A 1 8.41 12.15 5.67
C MET A 1 9.06 13.28 6.49
N VAL A 2 8.75 13.46 7.78
CA VAL A 2 9.38 14.55 8.58
C VAL A 2 10.91 14.40 8.65
N LEU A 3 11.41 13.21 8.96
CA LEU A 3 12.85 12.91 8.96
C LEU A 3 13.49 13.07 7.58
N ASP A 4 12.80 12.68 6.51
CA ASP A 4 13.28 12.87 5.13
C ASP A 4 13.43 14.35 4.80
N PHE A 5 12.42 15.16 5.18
CA PHE A 5 12.51 16.61 4.98
C PHE A 5 13.75 17.21 5.67
N PHE A 6 14.03 16.83 6.91
CA PHE A 6 15.20 17.35 7.62
C PHE A 6 16.50 16.80 7.06
N LEU A 7 16.62 15.48 6.85
CA LEU A 7 17.91 14.86 6.47
C LEU A 7 18.25 15.11 4.99
N VAL A 8 17.25 15.11 4.11
CA VAL A 8 17.47 15.33 2.67
C VAL A 8 17.31 16.81 2.30
N GLY A 9 16.28 17.47 2.81
CA GLY A 9 15.94 18.86 2.43
C GLY A 9 16.81 19.89 3.16
N VAL A 10 16.97 19.76 4.49
CA VAL A 10 17.70 20.76 5.29
C VAL A 10 19.19 20.44 5.38
N PHE A 11 19.53 19.20 5.76
CA PHE A 11 20.94 18.79 5.92
C PHE A 11 21.60 18.34 4.63
N GLN A 12 20.84 18.19 3.53
CA GLN A 12 21.33 17.82 2.20
C GLN A 12 22.25 16.57 2.16
N ILE A 13 22.01 15.61 3.05
CA ILE A 13 22.79 14.38 3.15
C ILE A 13 22.55 13.46 1.92
N GLY A 14 21.60 13.82 1.04
CA GLY A 14 21.32 13.07 -0.19
C GLY A 14 20.69 11.69 0.09
N LEU A 15 21.07 10.70 -0.72
CA LEU A 15 20.52 9.34 -0.67
C LEU A 15 20.74 8.65 0.69
N ALA A 16 21.88 8.89 1.32
CA ALA A 16 22.17 8.35 2.65
C ALA A 16 21.21 8.91 3.71
N GLY A 17 20.83 10.19 3.62
CA GLY A 17 19.84 10.81 4.49
C GLY A 17 18.45 10.14 4.38
N ALA A 18 18.00 9.85 3.17
CA ALA A 18 16.76 9.13 2.93
C ALA A 18 16.78 7.71 3.52
N ALA A 19 17.91 6.99 3.33
CA ALA A 19 18.08 5.66 3.91
C ALA A 19 18.04 5.68 5.45
N PHE A 20 18.73 6.62 6.09
CA PHE A 20 18.68 6.78 7.55
C PHE A 20 17.28 7.14 8.06
N ALA A 21 16.53 7.99 7.34
CA ALA A 21 15.16 8.34 7.70
C ALA A 21 14.23 7.12 7.68
N THR A 22 14.36 6.31 6.64
CA THR A 22 13.56 5.07 6.48
C THR A 22 13.89 4.07 7.59
N VAL A 23 15.16 3.74 7.79
CA VAL A 23 15.61 2.80 8.84
C VAL A 23 15.17 3.26 10.23
N THR A 24 15.33 4.54 10.54
CA THR A 24 14.92 5.10 11.84
C THR A 24 13.40 4.97 12.03
N SER A 25 12.62 5.24 10.98
CA SER A 25 11.17 5.14 11.00
C SER A 25 10.70 3.69 11.27
N GLU A 26 11.31 2.72 10.60
CA GLU A 26 11.03 1.29 10.78
C GLU A 26 11.47 0.79 12.16
N CYS A 27 12.64 1.22 12.65
CA CYS A 27 13.09 0.89 14.00
C CYS A 27 12.12 1.42 15.07
N ILE A 28 11.66 2.66 14.96
CA ILE A 28 10.69 3.23 15.88
C ILE A 28 9.37 2.45 15.80
N GLY A 29 8.89 2.17 14.58
CA GLY A 29 7.66 1.39 14.35
C GLY A 29 7.71 -0.02 14.91
N GLY A 30 8.88 -0.68 14.86
CA GLY A 30 9.09 -2.01 15.43
C GLY A 30 9.32 -2.01 16.95
N LEU A 31 10.09 -1.07 17.47
CA LEU A 31 10.41 -0.99 18.91
C LEU A 31 9.21 -0.57 19.75
N PHE A 32 8.37 0.32 19.25
CA PHE A 32 7.24 0.83 19.99
C PHE A 32 6.26 -0.27 20.45
N PRO A 33 5.78 -1.17 19.59
CA PRO A 33 4.94 -2.29 20.02
C PRO A 33 5.65 -3.22 21.01
N ILE A 34 6.93 -3.51 20.81
CA ILE A 34 7.71 -4.37 21.71
C ILE A 34 7.76 -3.78 23.09
N LEU A 35 8.08 -2.49 23.19
CA LEU A 35 8.11 -1.77 24.48
C LEU A 35 6.73 -1.69 25.13
N TYR A 36 5.67 -1.51 24.33
CA TYR A 36 4.30 -1.49 24.83
C TYR A 36 3.90 -2.82 25.47
N PHE A 37 4.17 -3.95 24.80
CA PHE A 37 3.84 -5.28 25.32
C PHE A 37 4.81 -5.79 26.39
N ALA A 38 6.04 -5.26 26.44
CA ALA A 38 7.01 -5.56 27.51
C ALA A 38 6.66 -4.89 28.85
N ARG A 39 5.98 -3.73 28.78
CA ARG A 39 5.53 -3.02 29.99
C ARG A 39 4.24 -3.63 30.54
N LYS A 40 3.98 -3.41 31.84
CA LYS A 40 2.68 -3.73 32.45
C LYS A 40 1.59 -2.89 31.78
N ASN A 41 0.74 -3.53 31.01
CA ASN A 41 -0.37 -2.90 30.30
C ASN A 41 -1.68 -3.63 30.63
N SER A 42 -2.80 -3.02 30.30
CA SER A 42 -4.15 -3.59 30.47
C SER A 42 -4.53 -4.58 29.34
N SER A 43 -3.65 -4.84 28.38
CA SER A 43 -3.89 -5.76 27.29
C SER A 43 -3.94 -7.21 27.77
N LEU A 44 -4.81 -8.01 27.13
CA LEU A 44 -4.86 -9.46 27.31
C LEU A 44 -3.62 -10.15 26.72
N LEU A 45 -2.94 -9.50 25.77
CA LEU A 45 -1.73 -9.99 25.14
C LEU A 45 -0.52 -9.54 25.97
N LYS A 46 0.30 -10.49 26.41
CA LYS A 46 1.54 -10.25 27.16
C LYS A 46 2.67 -11.05 26.54
N LEU A 47 3.86 -10.46 26.49
CA LEU A 47 5.07 -11.19 26.14
C LEU A 47 5.36 -12.21 27.26
N GLY A 48 5.35 -13.49 26.91
CA GLY A 48 5.61 -14.60 27.81
C GLY A 48 6.46 -15.68 27.14
N ARG A 49 7.03 -16.57 27.96
CA ARG A 49 7.71 -17.75 27.43
C ARG A 49 6.67 -18.72 26.89
N THR A 50 6.74 -19.03 25.63
CA THR A 50 5.86 -20.00 24.95
C THR A 50 6.67 -21.16 24.41
N HIS A 51 6.04 -22.34 24.34
CA HIS A 51 6.63 -23.47 23.61
C HIS A 51 6.39 -23.33 22.13
N PHE A 52 7.43 -23.59 21.34
CA PHE A 52 7.32 -23.58 19.87
C PHE A 52 6.42 -24.72 19.41
N ASN A 53 5.32 -24.39 18.75
CA ASN A 53 4.40 -25.36 18.16
C ASN A 53 4.53 -25.34 16.64
N GLY A 54 5.22 -26.34 16.08
CA GLY A 54 5.49 -26.45 14.65
C GLY A 54 4.23 -26.51 13.78
N LYS A 55 3.13 -27.12 14.28
CA LYS A 55 1.86 -27.15 13.51
C LYS A 55 1.24 -25.76 13.35
N ILE A 56 1.26 -24.95 14.41
CA ILE A 56 0.74 -23.58 14.35
C ILE A 56 1.62 -22.74 13.45
N PHE A 57 2.94 -22.90 13.55
CA PHE A 57 3.89 -22.21 12.70
C PHE A 57 3.69 -22.52 11.21
N LEU A 58 3.60 -23.82 10.84
CA LEU A 58 3.34 -24.23 9.46
C LEU A 58 2.00 -23.71 8.93
N ARG A 59 0.96 -23.69 9.77
CA ARG A 59 -0.34 -23.12 9.39
C ARG A 59 -0.26 -21.61 9.16
N ALA A 60 0.48 -20.89 10.00
CA ALA A 60 0.73 -19.47 9.82
C ALA A 60 1.52 -19.18 8.54
N CYS A 61 2.57 -19.98 8.25
CA CYS A 61 3.32 -19.89 7.00
C CYS A 61 2.44 -20.19 5.78
N GLY A 62 1.56 -21.19 5.86
CA GLY A 62 0.61 -21.52 4.80
C GLY A 62 -0.37 -20.37 4.52
N ASN A 63 -0.88 -19.71 5.56
CA ASN A 63 -1.72 -18.54 5.38
C ASN A 63 -0.95 -17.34 4.79
N GLY A 64 0.30 -17.12 5.21
CA GLY A 64 1.15 -16.04 4.72
C GLY A 64 1.67 -16.27 3.30
N SER A 65 1.69 -17.54 2.81
CA SER A 65 2.17 -17.85 1.46
C SER A 65 1.33 -17.20 0.35
N SER A 66 0.03 -17.02 0.58
CA SER A 66 -0.86 -16.30 -0.36
C SER A 66 -0.41 -14.85 -0.55
N GLU A 67 -0.13 -14.16 0.54
CA GLU A 67 0.35 -12.77 0.50
C GLU A 67 1.73 -12.67 -0.15
N LEU A 68 2.63 -13.61 0.17
CA LEU A 68 3.95 -13.70 -0.45
C LEU A 68 3.85 -13.88 -1.96
N MET A 69 2.97 -14.77 -2.46
CA MET A 69 2.77 -14.99 -3.89
C MET A 69 2.20 -13.74 -4.58
N THR A 70 1.27 -13.04 -3.93
CA THR A 70 0.72 -11.78 -4.46
C THR A 70 1.80 -10.72 -4.60
N ASN A 71 2.65 -10.54 -3.59
CA ASN A 71 3.73 -9.57 -3.62
C ASN A 71 4.82 -9.92 -4.64
N LEU A 72 5.18 -11.22 -4.75
CA LEU A 72 6.11 -11.69 -5.78
C LEU A 72 5.56 -11.44 -7.19
N SER A 73 4.30 -11.80 -7.43
CA SER A 73 3.65 -11.58 -8.74
C SER A 73 3.64 -10.10 -9.09
N SER A 74 3.27 -9.24 -8.16
CA SER A 74 3.27 -7.79 -8.37
C SER A 74 4.66 -7.25 -8.69
N SER A 75 5.70 -7.73 -8.00
CA SER A 75 7.09 -7.32 -8.23
C SER A 75 7.59 -7.76 -9.62
N ILE A 76 7.29 -9.00 -10.02
CA ILE A 76 7.64 -9.52 -11.35
C ILE A 76 6.93 -8.72 -12.44
N VAL A 77 5.62 -8.49 -12.30
CA VAL A 77 4.83 -7.71 -13.26
C VAL A 77 5.38 -6.30 -13.39
N ASN A 78 5.65 -5.61 -12.27
CA ASN A 78 6.24 -4.27 -12.30
C ASN A 78 7.61 -4.25 -13.00
N SER A 79 8.45 -5.25 -12.77
CA SER A 79 9.76 -5.36 -13.44
C SER A 79 9.61 -5.56 -14.94
N LEU A 80 8.69 -6.43 -15.38
CA LEU A 80 8.39 -6.65 -16.81
C LEU A 80 7.82 -5.40 -17.46
N TYR A 81 6.92 -4.68 -16.80
CA TYR A 81 6.42 -3.39 -17.29
C TYR A 81 7.54 -2.38 -17.51
N ASN A 82 8.44 -2.23 -16.54
CA ASN A 82 9.58 -1.30 -16.67
C ASN A 82 10.50 -1.66 -17.85
N ILE A 83 10.82 -2.96 -18.03
CA ILE A 83 11.63 -3.42 -19.16
C ILE A 83 10.93 -3.13 -20.49
N GLN A 84 9.65 -3.46 -20.58
CA GLN A 84 8.88 -3.27 -21.81
C GLN A 84 8.70 -1.78 -22.14
N LEU A 85 8.41 -0.95 -21.17
CA LEU A 85 8.29 0.50 -21.36
C LEU A 85 9.61 1.15 -21.75
N MET A 86 10.72 0.69 -21.16
CA MET A 86 12.05 1.15 -21.56
C MET A 86 12.34 0.84 -23.04
N ASN A 87 11.94 -0.34 -23.51
CA ASN A 87 12.14 -0.75 -24.89
C ASN A 87 11.22 -0.01 -25.89
N LEU A 88 9.98 0.32 -25.50
CA LEU A 88 8.98 0.92 -26.39
C LEU A 88 9.00 2.45 -26.37
N ALA A 89 9.19 3.06 -25.22
CA ALA A 89 9.03 4.49 -25.02
C ALA A 89 10.25 5.14 -24.31
N GLY A 90 11.31 4.37 -24.04
CA GLY A 90 12.52 4.86 -23.42
C GLY A 90 12.31 5.34 -21.97
N GLU A 91 13.18 6.26 -21.52
CA GLU A 91 13.14 6.81 -20.15
C GLU A 91 11.82 7.52 -19.84
N ASN A 92 11.21 8.19 -20.83
CA ASN A 92 9.94 8.88 -20.67
C ASN A 92 8.79 7.92 -20.35
N GLY A 93 8.78 6.73 -20.94
CA GLY A 93 7.79 5.69 -20.64
C GLY A 93 7.90 5.18 -19.19
N VAL A 94 9.10 4.95 -18.73
CA VAL A 94 9.36 4.51 -17.34
C VAL A 94 9.01 5.60 -16.35
N ALA A 95 9.35 6.86 -16.64
CA ALA A 95 9.03 8.01 -15.79
C ALA A 95 7.51 8.25 -15.68
N ALA A 96 6.79 8.15 -16.82
CA ALA A 96 5.33 8.25 -16.86
C ALA A 96 4.69 7.15 -15.99
N PHE A 97 5.13 5.91 -16.16
CA PHE A 97 4.63 4.78 -15.37
C PHE A 97 4.91 4.94 -13.88
N GLY A 98 6.12 5.38 -13.51
CA GLY A 98 6.48 5.69 -12.12
C GLY A 98 5.53 6.69 -11.49
N THR A 99 5.22 7.78 -12.20
CA THR A 99 4.27 8.81 -11.75
C THR A 99 2.87 8.22 -11.53
N ILE A 100 2.40 7.38 -12.46
CA ILE A 100 1.11 6.68 -12.32
C ILE A 100 1.11 5.77 -11.09
N MET A 101 2.20 5.05 -10.84
CA MET A 101 2.33 4.16 -9.70
C MET A 101 2.28 4.89 -8.34
N TYR A 102 2.86 6.10 -8.24
CA TYR A 102 2.74 6.89 -7.00
C TYR A 102 1.28 7.21 -6.66
N VAL A 103 0.49 7.59 -7.66
CA VAL A 103 -0.94 7.86 -7.45
C VAL A 103 -1.70 6.57 -7.14
N ASN A 104 -1.37 5.48 -7.85
CA ASN A 104 -1.94 4.16 -7.61
C ASN A 104 -1.74 3.71 -6.14
N PHE A 105 -0.56 3.91 -5.56
CA PHE A 105 -0.31 3.58 -4.15
C PHE A 105 -1.24 4.33 -3.19
N ILE A 106 -1.56 5.60 -3.47
CA ILE A 106 -2.51 6.36 -2.65
C ILE A 106 -3.90 5.73 -2.70
N PHE A 107 -4.35 5.33 -3.88
CA PHE A 107 -5.67 4.72 -4.05
C PHE A 107 -5.74 3.32 -3.42
N ILE A 108 -4.73 2.49 -3.65
CA ILE A 108 -4.62 1.17 -3.01
C ILE A 108 -4.60 1.31 -1.49
N ALA A 109 -3.91 2.30 -0.93
CA ALA A 109 -3.83 2.51 0.51
C ALA A 109 -5.21 2.73 1.15
N ILE A 110 -6.15 3.37 0.44
CA ILE A 110 -7.53 3.55 0.92
C ILE A 110 -8.24 2.20 1.08
N PHE A 111 -8.14 1.33 0.08
CA PHE A 111 -8.78 0.00 0.12
C PHE A 111 -8.09 -0.93 1.13
N LEU A 112 -6.76 -0.89 1.20
CA LEU A 112 -6.00 -1.66 2.20
C LEU A 112 -6.33 -1.19 3.62
N GLY A 113 -6.43 0.12 3.84
CA GLY A 113 -6.83 0.68 5.13
C GLY A 113 -8.20 0.19 5.57
N TYR A 114 -9.17 0.17 4.65
CA TYR A 114 -10.48 -0.39 4.91
C TYR A 114 -10.43 -1.90 5.20
N SER A 115 -9.69 -2.67 4.41
CA SER A 115 -9.55 -4.11 4.57
C SER A 115 -8.95 -4.48 5.93
N ILE A 116 -7.84 -3.82 6.29
CA ILE A 116 -7.16 -4.03 7.59
C ILE A 116 -8.06 -3.59 8.74
N GLY A 117 -8.74 -2.45 8.61
CA GLY A 117 -9.65 -1.92 9.63
C GLY A 117 -10.89 -2.78 9.86
N SER A 118 -11.41 -3.44 8.83
CA SER A 118 -12.57 -4.33 8.93
C SER A 118 -12.25 -5.75 9.41
N ALA A 119 -10.99 -6.19 9.28
CA ALA A 119 -10.57 -7.55 9.63
C ALA A 119 -10.89 -7.95 11.09
N PRO A 120 -10.66 -7.11 12.13
CA PRO A 120 -11.01 -7.46 13.51
C PRO A 120 -12.52 -7.67 13.70
N LEU A 121 -13.35 -6.86 13.03
CA LEU A 121 -14.79 -6.94 13.11
C LEU A 121 -15.32 -8.25 12.49
N VAL A 122 -14.79 -8.61 11.33
CA VAL A 122 -15.10 -9.88 10.66
C VAL A 122 -14.67 -11.06 11.53
N SER A 123 -13.44 -11.02 12.08
CA SER A 123 -12.89 -12.07 12.92
C SER A 123 -13.71 -12.27 14.20
N TYR A 124 -14.19 -11.19 14.81
CA TYR A 124 -15.04 -11.25 16.00
C TYR A 124 -16.38 -11.95 15.71
N HIS A 125 -17.11 -11.53 14.67
CA HIS A 125 -18.39 -12.12 14.33
C HIS A 125 -18.27 -13.57 13.83
N TYR A 126 -17.16 -13.87 13.12
CA TYR A 126 -16.85 -15.24 12.71
C TYR A 126 -16.60 -16.14 13.94
N GLY A 127 -15.81 -15.70 14.89
CA GLY A 127 -15.53 -16.44 16.13
C GLY A 127 -16.77 -16.61 17.02
N ALA A 128 -17.70 -15.64 16.99
CA ALA A 128 -18.98 -15.71 17.69
C ALA A 128 -20.05 -16.55 16.97
N GLY A 129 -19.77 -17.07 15.76
CA GLY A 129 -20.74 -17.84 14.96
C GLY A 129 -21.91 -17.01 14.41
N ASN A 130 -21.80 -15.69 14.40
CA ASN A 130 -22.86 -14.78 13.97
C ASN A 130 -22.82 -14.59 12.44
N HIS A 131 -23.34 -15.58 11.71
CA HIS A 131 -23.33 -15.60 10.25
C HIS A 131 -24.21 -14.54 9.60
N ASP A 132 -25.28 -14.10 10.27
CA ASP A 132 -26.20 -13.09 9.72
C ASP A 132 -25.52 -11.72 9.71
N GLU A 133 -24.78 -11.39 10.77
CA GLU A 133 -24.03 -10.15 10.79
C GLU A 133 -22.82 -10.17 9.83
N LEU A 134 -22.20 -11.33 9.60
CA LEU A 134 -21.17 -11.47 8.57
C LEU A 134 -21.71 -11.18 7.16
N LYS A 135 -22.90 -11.68 6.82
CA LYS A 135 -23.56 -11.37 5.53
C LYS A 135 -23.89 -9.87 5.42
N ASN A 136 -24.37 -9.28 6.50
CA ASN A 136 -24.70 -7.85 6.57
C ASN A 136 -23.44 -7.00 6.38
N LEU A 137 -22.34 -7.35 7.07
CA LEU A 137 -21.03 -6.69 6.92
C LEU A 137 -20.50 -6.83 5.49
N PHE A 138 -20.61 -8.01 4.90
CA PHE A 138 -20.19 -8.25 3.52
C PHE A 138 -20.98 -7.39 2.53
N GLY A 139 -22.30 -7.33 2.67
CA GLY A 139 -23.14 -6.50 1.81
C GLY A 139 -22.84 -5.00 1.96
N LYS A 140 -22.61 -4.54 3.19
CA LYS A 140 -22.19 -3.14 3.45
C LYS A 140 -20.81 -2.86 2.87
N SER A 141 -19.87 -3.78 3.02
CA SER A 141 -18.51 -3.65 2.46
C SER A 141 -18.53 -3.55 0.94
N LEU A 142 -19.29 -4.39 0.26
CA LEU A 142 -19.41 -4.34 -1.21
C LEU A 142 -19.98 -3.00 -1.69
N ARG A 143 -21.02 -2.50 -1.02
CA ARG A 143 -21.61 -1.18 -1.37
C ARG A 143 -20.60 -0.06 -1.15
N LEU A 144 -19.92 -0.07 -0.01
CA LEU A 144 -18.94 0.95 0.35
C LEU A 144 -17.75 0.93 -0.61
N ILE A 145 -17.18 -0.23 -0.92
CA ILE A 145 -16.07 -0.37 -1.87
C ILE A 145 -16.52 0.07 -3.27
N GLY A 146 -17.73 -0.31 -3.70
CA GLY A 146 -18.28 0.11 -4.99
C GLY A 146 -18.46 1.63 -5.09
N ILE A 147 -19.00 2.28 -4.05
CA ILE A 147 -19.15 3.74 -4.02
C ILE A 147 -17.78 4.43 -4.04
N TRP A 148 -16.84 3.99 -3.20
CA TRP A 148 -15.51 4.54 -3.15
C TRP A 148 -14.74 4.29 -4.44
N GLY A 149 -14.84 3.10 -5.05
CA GLY A 149 -14.24 2.80 -6.35
C GLY A 149 -14.73 3.73 -7.45
N LEU A 150 -16.06 3.92 -7.54
CA LEU A 150 -16.63 4.85 -8.51
C LEU A 150 -16.20 6.30 -8.26
N MET A 151 -16.20 6.73 -7.01
CA MET A 151 -15.76 8.08 -6.62
C MET A 151 -14.29 8.30 -6.97
N LEU A 152 -13.42 7.33 -6.67
CA LEU A 152 -11.99 7.40 -6.98
C LEU A 152 -11.73 7.38 -8.48
N PHE A 153 -12.50 6.58 -9.24
CA PHE A 153 -12.43 6.57 -10.70
C PHE A 153 -12.76 7.95 -11.29
N ILE A 154 -13.87 8.56 -10.86
CA ILE A 154 -14.26 9.91 -11.31
C ILE A 154 -13.20 10.94 -10.90
N LEU A 155 -12.74 10.87 -9.66
CA LEU A 155 -11.70 11.75 -9.13
C LEU A 155 -10.41 11.62 -9.94
N ALA A 156 -10.00 10.39 -10.24
CA ALA A 156 -8.82 10.11 -11.05
C ALA A 156 -8.90 10.72 -12.45
N GLN A 157 -10.05 10.61 -13.11
CA GLN A 157 -10.27 11.25 -14.44
C GLN A 157 -10.17 12.77 -14.38
N LEU A 158 -10.72 13.38 -13.33
CA LEU A 158 -10.68 14.83 -13.13
C LEU A 158 -9.27 15.33 -12.79
N ILE A 159 -8.54 14.59 -11.97
CA ILE A 159 -7.22 14.97 -11.47
C ILE A 159 -6.08 14.53 -12.41
N ALA A 160 -6.34 13.69 -13.41
CA ALA A 160 -5.32 13.21 -14.35
C ALA A 160 -4.46 14.33 -14.96
N ARG A 161 -5.10 15.41 -15.41
CA ARG A 161 -4.42 16.55 -16.02
C ARG A 161 -3.62 17.40 -15.01
N PRO A 162 -4.18 17.87 -13.88
CA PRO A 162 -3.40 18.61 -12.91
C PRO A 162 -2.29 17.76 -12.26
N LEU A 163 -2.49 16.46 -12.06
CA LEU A 163 -1.47 15.56 -11.59
C LEU A 163 -0.28 15.45 -12.56
N ALA A 164 -0.56 15.19 -13.83
CA ALA A 164 0.49 15.18 -14.86
C ALA A 164 1.24 16.52 -14.91
N ALA A 165 0.55 17.65 -14.74
CA ALA A 165 1.18 18.97 -14.71
C ALA A 165 2.12 19.18 -13.51
N ILE A 166 1.76 18.66 -12.35
CA ILE A 166 2.59 18.79 -11.13
C ILE A 166 3.86 17.94 -11.21
N PHE A 167 3.75 16.71 -11.71
CA PHE A 167 4.87 15.76 -11.71
C PHE A 167 5.77 15.87 -12.93
N VAL A 168 5.19 16.15 -14.11
CA VAL A 168 5.89 16.06 -15.40
C VAL A 168 5.59 17.25 -16.33
N GLY A 169 5.15 18.37 -15.78
CA GLY A 169 4.77 19.57 -16.54
C GLY A 169 5.92 20.27 -17.28
N TYR A 170 7.16 19.84 -17.08
CA TYR A 170 8.36 20.39 -17.73
C TYR A 170 8.61 19.79 -19.14
N ASP A 171 7.98 18.69 -19.52
CA ASP A 171 8.14 18.01 -20.79
C ASP A 171 6.75 17.68 -21.39
N ALA A 172 6.46 18.22 -22.60
CA ALA A 172 5.15 18.08 -23.24
C ALA A 172 4.84 16.63 -23.66
N ASP A 173 5.84 15.88 -24.12
CA ASP A 173 5.67 14.50 -24.56
C ASP A 173 5.41 13.59 -23.36
N LEU A 174 6.21 13.74 -22.30
CA LEU A 174 6.05 13.04 -21.05
C LEU A 174 4.70 13.36 -20.38
N PHE A 175 4.28 14.63 -20.43
CA PHE A 175 2.96 15.07 -19.93
C PHE A 175 1.81 14.35 -20.64
N SER A 176 1.83 14.34 -21.98
CA SER A 176 0.77 13.70 -22.77
C SER A 176 0.71 12.18 -22.53
N MET A 177 1.88 11.55 -22.46
CA MET A 177 2.03 10.11 -22.17
C MET A 177 1.51 9.76 -20.77
N THR A 178 1.88 10.53 -19.75
CA THR A 178 1.43 10.34 -18.37
C THR A 178 -0.07 10.54 -18.24
N GLN A 179 -0.62 11.60 -18.86
CA GLN A 179 -2.06 11.88 -18.80
C GLN A 179 -2.89 10.77 -19.46
N ASN A 180 -2.49 10.30 -20.64
CA ASN A 180 -3.20 9.24 -21.34
C ASN A 180 -3.04 7.88 -20.63
N GLY A 181 -1.83 7.57 -20.20
CA GLY A 181 -1.54 6.37 -19.44
C GLY A 181 -2.35 6.31 -18.14
N PHE A 182 -2.45 7.43 -17.40
CA PHE A 182 -3.22 7.51 -16.19
C PHE A 182 -4.72 7.30 -16.43
N ARG A 183 -5.29 7.89 -17.48
CA ARG A 183 -6.70 7.69 -17.85
C ARG A 183 -7.04 6.24 -18.17
N ILE A 184 -6.16 5.55 -18.88
CA ILE A 184 -6.33 4.12 -19.20
C ILE A 184 -6.16 3.29 -17.93
N TYR A 185 -5.13 3.56 -17.15
CA TYR A 185 -4.83 2.81 -15.93
C TYR A 185 -5.93 2.90 -14.88
N CYS A 186 -6.60 4.07 -14.78
CA CYS A 186 -7.70 4.27 -13.84
C CYS A 186 -8.93 3.38 -14.08
N ILE A 187 -9.04 2.73 -15.24
CA ILE A 187 -10.12 1.76 -15.51
C ILE A 187 -9.96 0.51 -14.64
N ALA A 188 -8.76 0.27 -14.12
CA ALA A 188 -8.45 -0.87 -13.26
C ALA A 188 -8.86 -0.68 -11.78
N TYR A 189 -9.35 0.49 -11.39
CA TYR A 189 -9.88 0.76 -10.04
C TYR A 189 -11.37 0.41 -9.97
#